data_9e79f31e8195a36ee7f15620613d1960
#
_entry.id   9e79f31e8195a36ee7f15620613d1960
#
_cell.length_a   1.000
_cell.length_b   1.000
_cell.length_c   1.000
_cell.angle_alpha   90.00
_cell.angle_beta   90.00
_cell.angle_gamma   90.00
#
_symmetry.space_group_name_H-M   'P 1'
#
loop_
_entity.id
_entity.type
_entity.pdbx_description
1 polymer ?
#
loop_
_entity_poly.entity_id
_entity_poly.type
_entity_poly.pdbx_seq_one_letter_code
_entity_poly.pdbx_strand_id
1 'polypeptide(L)'
;MVKLIIGRKGSGKTKKLIDAVKAATEASNGNVVCIEKGPALTYDIPHKTRLVNIENFGVVGYDAFYGFLCGICAGNYDVTDIFVDATLRIGSRDYGELLEFIKKVKPLSEDSNTVVTFTVSCDESELPAEIFDFAERF
;
A
#
# COMPACT_ATOMS: atom_id res chain seq x y z
N MET A 1 0.85 8.00 8.51
CA MET A 1 -0.24 8.41 7.62
C MET A 1 -0.55 7.31 6.63
N VAL A 2 -1.83 6.98 6.47
CA VAL A 2 -2.30 6.00 5.48
C VAL A 2 -3.10 6.73 4.42
N LYS A 3 -2.84 6.42 3.15
CA LYS A 3 -3.55 7.01 2.01
C LYS A 3 -4.17 5.94 1.14
N LEU A 4 -5.33 6.23 0.56
CA LEU A 4 -6.04 5.32 -0.32
C LEU A 4 -6.24 5.95 -1.71
N ILE A 5 -5.81 5.25 -2.74
CA ILE A 5 -6.11 5.55 -4.14
C ILE A 5 -7.30 4.67 -4.51
N ILE A 6 -8.49 5.28 -4.57
CA ILE A 6 -9.75 4.55 -4.73
C ILE A 6 -10.28 4.76 -6.13
N GLY A 7 -10.77 3.71 -6.75
CA GLY A 7 -11.41 3.78 -8.05
C GLY A 7 -11.71 2.40 -8.58
N ARG A 8 -12.64 2.32 -9.53
CA ARG A 8 -12.97 1.05 -10.18
C ARG A 8 -11.82 0.60 -11.07
N LYS A 9 -11.81 -0.68 -11.42
CA LYS A 9 -10.87 -1.23 -12.39
C LYS A 9 -10.89 -0.38 -13.67
N GLY A 10 -9.71 -0.03 -14.17
CA GLY A 10 -9.57 0.81 -15.36
C GLY A 10 -9.70 2.31 -15.13
N SER A 11 -9.78 2.77 -13.87
CA SER A 11 -9.89 4.20 -13.54
C SER A 11 -8.55 4.94 -13.49
N GLY A 12 -7.43 4.27 -13.76
CA GLY A 12 -6.10 4.89 -13.76
C GLY A 12 -5.39 4.87 -12.41
N LYS A 13 -5.82 4.03 -11.45
CA LYS A 13 -5.18 3.92 -10.13
C LYS A 13 -3.72 3.53 -10.20
N THR A 14 -3.39 2.56 -11.05
CA THR A 14 -2.01 2.08 -11.20
C THR A 14 -1.09 3.19 -11.69
N LYS A 15 -1.55 3.99 -12.65
CA LYS A 15 -0.78 5.15 -13.14
C LYS A 15 -0.57 6.17 -12.03
N LYS A 16 -1.59 6.46 -11.25
CA LYS A 16 -1.47 7.37 -10.09
C LYS A 16 -0.46 6.83 -9.08
N LEU A 17 -0.49 5.53 -8.82
CA LEU A 17 0.47 4.89 -7.93
C LEU A 17 1.89 5.02 -8.46
N ILE A 18 2.12 4.71 -9.72
CA ILE A 18 3.45 4.81 -10.35
C ILE A 18 3.98 6.23 -10.26
N ASP A 19 3.16 7.23 -10.59
CA ASP A 19 3.56 8.64 -10.51
C ASP A 19 3.89 9.03 -9.07
N ALA A 20 3.12 8.55 -8.09
CA ALA A 20 3.37 8.81 -6.68
C ALA A 20 4.66 8.14 -6.20
N VAL A 21 4.94 6.91 -6.65
CA VAL A 21 6.19 6.20 -6.34
C VAL A 21 7.40 6.97 -6.87
N LYS A 22 7.32 7.43 -8.11
CA LYS A 22 8.42 8.22 -8.71
C LYS A 22 8.67 9.49 -7.92
N ALA A 23 7.62 10.24 -7.59
CA ALA A 23 7.75 11.47 -6.82
C ALA A 23 8.32 11.22 -5.43
N ALA A 24 7.85 10.20 -4.73
CA ALA A 24 8.34 9.86 -3.41
C ALA A 24 9.80 9.40 -3.44
N THR A 25 10.18 8.62 -4.45
CA THR A 25 11.56 8.14 -4.61
C THR A 25 12.54 9.29 -4.81
N GLU A 26 12.14 10.31 -5.59
CA GLU A 26 12.95 11.51 -5.78
C GLU A 26 13.08 12.36 -4.51
N ALA A 27 11.99 12.47 -3.74
CA ALA A 27 11.92 13.34 -2.57
C ALA A 27 12.45 12.68 -1.29
N SER A 28 12.45 11.36 -1.22
CA SER A 28 12.80 10.64 0.00
C SER A 28 14.28 10.73 0.34
N ASN A 29 14.57 10.94 1.61
CA ASN A 29 15.93 10.82 2.16
C ASN A 29 16.26 9.39 2.58
N GLY A 30 15.32 8.47 2.44
CA GLY A 30 15.46 7.08 2.82
C GLY A 30 15.02 6.14 1.71
N ASN A 31 14.38 5.04 2.09
CA ASN A 31 13.97 4.00 1.17
C ASN A 31 12.48 4.07 0.87
N VAL A 32 12.14 3.84 -0.39
CA VAL A 32 10.77 3.69 -0.86
C VAL A 32 10.55 2.25 -1.30
N VAL A 33 9.48 1.64 -0.82
CA VAL A 33 9.10 0.25 -1.13
C VAL A 33 7.79 0.28 -1.90
N CYS A 34 7.73 -0.46 -2.99
CA CYS A 34 6.50 -0.68 -3.75
C CYS A 34 6.19 -2.17 -3.77
N ILE A 35 5.00 -2.53 -3.32
CA ILE A 35 4.52 -3.91 -3.24
C ILE A 35 3.47 -4.12 -4.31
N GLU A 36 3.62 -5.19 -5.09
CA GLU A 36 2.62 -5.60 -6.07
C GLU A 36 2.32 -7.09 -5.91
N LYS A 37 1.22 -7.52 -6.50
CA LYS A 37 0.91 -8.93 -6.65
C LYS A 37 1.08 -9.30 -8.11
N GLY A 38 2.22 -9.88 -8.45
CA GLY A 38 2.62 -10.20 -9.82
C GLY A 38 3.75 -9.30 -10.33
N PRO A 39 4.21 -9.46 -11.56
CA PRO A 39 5.38 -8.77 -12.10
C PRO A 39 5.05 -7.54 -12.97
N ALA A 40 3.83 -7.00 -12.91
CA ALA A 40 3.34 -6.00 -13.87
C ALA A 40 4.10 -4.67 -13.84
N LEU A 41 4.64 -4.28 -12.69
CA LEU A 41 5.25 -2.94 -12.51
C LEU A 41 6.75 -2.89 -12.73
N THR A 42 7.39 -3.99 -13.08
CA THR A 42 8.85 -4.13 -13.13
C THR A 42 9.54 -3.03 -13.95
N TYR A 43 8.98 -2.64 -15.08
CA TYR A 43 9.58 -1.63 -15.96
C TYR A 43 9.12 -0.20 -15.68
N ASP A 44 8.13 -0.02 -14.82
CA ASP A 44 7.54 1.29 -14.54
C ASP A 44 8.08 1.92 -13.26
N ILE A 45 8.70 1.12 -12.41
CA ILE A 45 9.18 1.55 -11.09
C ILE A 45 10.67 1.88 -11.16
N PRO A 46 11.11 3.02 -10.58
CA PRO A 46 12.53 3.38 -10.57
C PRO A 46 13.41 2.33 -9.89
N HIS A 47 14.66 2.18 -10.35
CA HIS A 47 15.59 1.20 -9.76
C HIS A 47 15.92 1.47 -8.29
N LYS A 48 15.84 2.73 -7.86
CA LYS A 48 16.07 3.09 -6.45
C LYS A 48 14.95 2.64 -5.53
N THR A 49 13.77 2.39 -6.07
CA THR A 49 12.63 1.88 -5.33
C THR A 49 12.75 0.38 -5.17
N ARG A 50 12.56 -0.13 -3.96
CA ARG A 50 12.49 -1.58 -3.75
C ARG A 50 11.12 -2.07 -4.24
N LEU A 51 11.11 -2.80 -5.35
CA LEU A 51 9.90 -3.42 -5.87
C LEU A 51 9.80 -4.86 -5.33
N VAL A 52 8.68 -5.18 -4.71
CA VAL A 52 8.42 -6.48 -4.11
C VAL A 52 7.20 -7.10 -4.76
N ASN A 53 7.38 -8.27 -5.37
CA ASN A 53 6.26 -9.12 -5.76
C ASN A 53 5.90 -10.00 -4.57
N ILE A 54 4.77 -9.68 -3.92
CA ILE A 54 4.38 -10.31 -2.66
C ILE A 54 4.02 -11.80 -2.82
N GLU A 55 3.69 -12.23 -4.04
CA GLU A 55 3.45 -13.65 -4.33
C GLU A 55 4.68 -14.52 -4.04
N ASN A 56 5.87 -13.96 -4.24
CA ASN A 56 7.13 -14.69 -4.00
C ASN A 56 7.33 -15.04 -2.52
N PHE A 57 6.58 -14.43 -1.63
CA PHE A 57 6.71 -14.62 -0.17
C PHE A 57 5.51 -15.35 0.43
N GLY A 58 4.57 -15.82 -0.40
CA GLY A 58 3.43 -16.61 0.05
C GLY A 58 2.45 -15.86 0.94
N VAL A 59 2.40 -14.54 0.86
CA VAL A 59 1.52 -13.72 1.67
C VAL A 59 0.12 -13.71 1.09
N VAL A 60 -0.85 -14.19 1.86
CA VAL A 60 -2.26 -14.25 1.48
C VAL A 60 -3.10 -13.83 2.70
N GLY A 61 -4.02 -12.90 2.49
CA GLY A 61 -4.90 -12.40 3.54
C GLY A 61 -4.33 -11.24 4.34
N TYR A 62 -5.22 -10.53 5.04
CA TYR A 62 -4.83 -9.30 5.74
C TYR A 62 -3.92 -9.53 6.94
N ASP A 63 -4.05 -10.65 7.65
CA ASP A 63 -3.19 -10.90 8.81
C ASP A 63 -1.72 -11.11 8.38
N ALA A 64 -1.52 -11.95 7.35
CA ALA A 64 -0.18 -12.16 6.80
C ALA A 64 0.37 -10.87 6.18
N PHE A 65 -0.49 -10.12 5.49
CA PHE A 65 -0.09 -8.85 4.88
C PHE A 65 0.35 -7.83 5.93
N TYR A 66 -0.41 -7.71 7.01
CA TYR A 66 -0.03 -6.84 8.13
C TYR A 66 1.34 -7.23 8.71
N GLY A 67 1.56 -8.52 8.94
CA GLY A 67 2.86 -9.02 9.42
C GLY A 67 4.00 -8.70 8.47
N PHE A 68 3.76 -8.78 7.17
CA PHE A 68 4.73 -8.43 6.14
C PHE A 68 5.11 -6.94 6.22
N LEU A 69 4.12 -6.05 6.34
CA LEU A 69 4.36 -4.62 6.52
C LEU A 69 5.13 -4.33 7.81
N CYS A 70 4.77 -5.00 8.90
CA CYS A 70 5.50 -4.89 10.17
C CYS A 70 6.96 -5.28 10.00
N GLY A 71 7.24 -6.36 9.27
CA GLY A 71 8.59 -6.83 9.00
C GLY A 71 9.41 -5.81 8.22
N ILE A 72 8.82 -5.18 7.22
CA ILE A 72 9.48 -4.13 6.45
C ILE A 72 9.86 -2.96 7.37
N CYS A 73 8.92 -2.47 8.16
CA CYS A 73 9.15 -1.34 9.07
C CYS A 73 10.15 -1.70 10.19
N ALA A 74 10.06 -2.90 10.74
CA ALA A 74 10.96 -3.35 11.81
C ALA A 74 12.40 -3.56 11.32
N GLY A 75 12.54 -4.02 10.08
CA GLY A 75 13.84 -4.32 9.50
C GLY A 75 14.58 -3.15 8.89
N ASN A 76 13.94 -1.99 8.76
CA ASN A 76 14.53 -0.87 8.03
C ASN A 76 13.99 0.47 8.56
N TYR A 77 14.80 1.18 9.35
CA TYR A 77 14.44 2.51 9.89
C TYR A 77 14.36 3.59 8.82
N ASP A 78 14.94 3.35 7.64
CA ASP A 78 15.03 4.36 6.60
C ASP A 78 13.87 4.31 5.61
N VAL A 79 12.89 3.44 5.81
CA VAL A 79 11.69 3.39 4.95
C VAL A 79 10.83 4.62 5.23
N THR A 80 10.62 5.44 4.21
CA THR A 80 9.81 6.65 4.30
C THR A 80 8.42 6.46 3.71
N ASP A 81 8.31 5.59 2.70
CA ASP A 81 7.06 5.36 1.97
C ASP A 81 6.94 3.90 1.57
N ILE A 82 5.74 3.36 1.74
CA ILE A 82 5.36 2.04 1.22
C ILE A 82 4.13 2.23 0.35
N PHE A 83 4.21 1.77 -0.89
CA PHE A 83 3.10 1.79 -1.84
C PHE A 83 2.65 0.36 -2.10
N VAL A 84 1.35 0.13 -2.14
CA VAL A 84 0.79 -1.20 -2.36
C VAL A 84 -0.22 -1.15 -3.50
N ASP A 85 0.03 -1.92 -4.55
CA ASP A 85 -0.94 -2.14 -5.62
C ASP A 85 -1.72 -3.42 -5.36
N ALA A 86 -2.96 -3.46 -5.84
CA ALA A 86 -3.83 -4.63 -5.76
C ALA A 86 -4.15 -5.09 -4.32
N THR A 87 -4.40 -4.15 -3.42
CA THR A 87 -4.67 -4.42 -2.00
C THR A 87 -5.75 -5.47 -1.76
N LEU A 88 -6.88 -5.38 -2.47
CA LEU A 88 -7.98 -6.35 -2.30
C LEU A 88 -7.63 -7.75 -2.81
N ARG A 89 -6.70 -7.85 -3.74
CA ARG A 89 -6.23 -9.15 -4.24
C ARG A 89 -5.25 -9.81 -3.28
N ILE A 90 -4.52 -9.04 -2.51
CA ILE A 90 -3.60 -9.55 -1.48
C ILE A 90 -4.41 -9.97 -0.25
N GLY A 91 -5.28 -9.11 0.23
CA GLY A 91 -6.15 -9.36 1.37
C GLY A 91 -7.42 -10.12 0.98
N SER A 92 -8.52 -9.39 0.89
CA SER A 92 -9.82 -9.91 0.45
C SER A 92 -10.70 -8.75 -0.02
N ARG A 93 -11.85 -9.09 -0.62
CA ARG A 93 -12.86 -8.11 -1.03
C ARG A 93 -13.90 -7.86 0.07
N ASP A 94 -13.69 -8.38 1.26
CA ASP A 94 -14.50 -8.05 2.43
C ASP A 94 -14.07 -6.69 2.97
N TYR A 95 -14.91 -5.68 2.78
CA TYR A 95 -14.56 -4.30 3.16
C TYR A 95 -14.52 -4.09 4.67
N GLY A 96 -15.20 -4.93 5.44
CA GLY A 96 -15.07 -4.93 6.89
C GLY A 96 -13.71 -5.43 7.33
N GLU A 97 -13.18 -6.46 6.68
CA GLU A 97 -11.82 -6.95 6.93
C GLU A 97 -10.76 -5.91 6.50
N LEU A 98 -10.99 -5.23 5.37
CA LEU A 98 -10.13 -4.13 4.94
C LEU A 98 -10.09 -3.03 5.99
N LEU A 99 -11.24 -2.64 6.54
CA LEU A 99 -11.32 -1.63 7.59
C LEU A 99 -10.49 -2.02 8.80
N GLU A 100 -10.63 -3.25 9.29
CA GLU A 100 -9.86 -3.74 10.44
C GLU A 100 -8.35 -3.75 10.16
N PHE A 101 -7.97 -4.11 8.92
CA PHE A 101 -6.58 -4.03 8.48
C PHE A 101 -6.04 -2.59 8.51
N ILE A 102 -6.78 -1.64 7.94
CA ILE A 102 -6.38 -0.22 7.91
C ILE A 102 -6.28 0.35 9.34
N LYS A 103 -7.18 -0.06 10.25
CA LYS A 103 -7.08 0.32 11.66
C LYS A 103 -5.76 -0.09 12.31
N LYS A 104 -5.22 -1.24 11.92
CA LYS A 104 -3.91 -1.71 12.41
C LYS A 104 -2.74 -1.00 11.73
N VAL A 105 -2.88 -0.72 10.44
CA VAL A 105 -1.79 -0.09 9.67
C VAL A 105 -1.56 1.34 10.11
N LYS A 106 -2.59 2.06 10.52
CA LYS A 106 -2.45 3.46 10.95
C LYS A 106 -1.42 3.63 12.06
N PRO A 107 -1.52 2.96 13.23
CA PRO A 107 -0.50 3.11 14.27
C PRO A 107 0.88 2.62 13.82
N LEU A 108 0.96 1.57 13.01
CA LEU A 108 2.23 1.11 12.45
C LEU A 108 2.90 2.23 11.61
N SER A 109 2.14 2.89 10.76
CA SER A 109 2.66 3.97 9.92
C SER A 109 3.13 5.16 10.75
N GLU A 110 2.39 5.51 11.80
CA GLU A 110 2.74 6.61 12.70
C GLU A 110 4.00 6.30 13.51
N ASP A 111 4.06 5.12 14.13
CA ASP A 111 5.20 4.70 14.94
C ASP A 111 6.49 4.55 14.12
N SER A 112 6.37 4.13 12.87
CA SER A 112 7.49 3.95 11.95
C SER A 112 7.83 5.21 11.16
N ASN A 113 7.04 6.26 11.30
CA ASN A 113 7.15 7.50 10.52
C ASN A 113 7.18 7.21 9.01
N THR A 114 6.28 6.35 8.57
CA THR A 114 6.20 5.86 7.18
C THR A 114 4.83 6.17 6.61
N VAL A 115 4.78 6.73 5.41
CA VAL A 115 3.52 6.91 4.68
C VAL A 115 3.21 5.63 3.91
N VAL A 116 2.03 5.06 4.14
CA VAL A 116 1.59 3.83 3.46
C VAL A 116 0.41 4.15 2.55
N THR A 117 0.56 3.90 1.27
CA THR A 117 -0.44 4.21 0.25
C THR A 117 -0.91 2.92 -0.41
N PHE A 118 -2.24 2.71 -0.44
CA PHE A 118 -2.87 1.53 -1.02
C PHE A 118 -3.75 1.90 -2.20
N THR A 119 -3.71 1.11 -3.27
CA THR A 119 -4.76 1.15 -4.29
C THR A 119 -5.90 0.24 -3.87
N VAL A 120 -7.13 0.71 -4.02
CA VAL A 120 -8.33 -0.06 -3.69
C VAL A 120 -9.29 -0.04 -4.87
N SER A 121 -9.48 -1.21 -5.50
CA SER A 121 -10.30 -1.36 -6.71
C SER A 121 -11.78 -1.54 -6.35
N CYS A 122 -12.43 -0.44 -6.02
CA CYS A 122 -13.87 -0.41 -5.75
C CYS A 122 -14.41 1.00 -5.98
N ASP A 123 -15.73 1.12 -5.98
CA ASP A 123 -16.36 2.43 -5.87
C ASP A 123 -16.25 2.91 -4.43
N GLU A 124 -15.95 4.19 -4.21
CA GLU A 124 -15.81 4.72 -2.85
C GLU A 124 -17.06 4.50 -2.00
N SER A 125 -18.24 4.51 -2.62
CA SER A 125 -19.52 4.27 -1.93
C SER A 125 -19.63 2.87 -1.31
N GLU A 126 -18.82 1.91 -1.75
CA GLU A 126 -18.79 0.55 -1.23
C GLU A 126 -17.99 0.44 0.06
N LEU A 127 -17.14 1.42 0.35
CA LEU A 127 -16.29 1.40 1.54
C LEU A 127 -17.07 1.85 2.79
N PRO A 128 -16.79 1.24 3.96
CA PRO A 128 -17.30 1.78 5.22
C PRO A 128 -16.82 3.22 5.41
N ALA A 129 -17.73 4.13 5.73
CA ALA A 129 -17.37 5.53 5.95
C ALA A 129 -16.31 5.70 7.05
N GLU A 130 -16.31 4.82 8.04
CA GLU A 130 -15.36 4.80 9.15
C GLU A 130 -13.90 4.67 8.68
N ILE A 131 -13.66 4.10 7.48
CA ILE A 131 -12.30 3.92 6.98
C ILE A 131 -11.55 5.26 6.88
N PHE A 132 -12.27 6.35 6.62
CA PHE A 132 -11.69 7.69 6.49
C PHE A 132 -11.32 8.33 7.84
N ASP A 133 -11.65 7.69 8.96
CA ASP A 133 -11.12 8.06 10.27
C ASP A 133 -9.66 7.58 10.44
N PHE A 134 -9.24 6.61 9.62
CA PHE A 134 -7.92 5.97 9.72
C PHE A 134 -7.04 6.20 8.49
N ALA A 135 -7.62 6.61 7.37
CA ALA A 135 -6.90 6.83 6.13
C ALA A 135 -7.44 8.05 5.39
N GLU A 136 -6.59 8.67 4.59
CA GLU A 136 -6.96 9.81 3.76
C GLU A 136 -7.12 9.36 2.31
N ARG A 137 -7.94 10.09 1.54
CA ARG A 137 -7.94 9.96 0.09
C ARG A 137 -6.64 10.54 -0.46
N PHE A 138 -6.09 9.81 -1.42
CA PHE A 138 -4.89 10.27 -2.10
C PHE A 138 -5.17 11.47 -3.02
#